data_34c372f6a0816fe46cca11d42a9922f2
#
_entry.id   34c372f6a0816fe46cca11d42a9922f2
#
_cell.length_a   1.000
_cell.length_b   1.000
_cell.length_c   1.000
_cell.angle_alpha   90.00
_cell.angle_beta   90.00
_cell.angle_gamma   90.00
#
_symmetry.space_group_name_H-M   'P 1'
#
loop_
_entity.id
_entity.type
_entity.pdbx_description
1 polymer ?
#
loop_
_entity_poly.entity_id
_entity_poly.type
_entity_poly.pdbx_seq_one_letter_code
_entity_poly.pdbx_strand_id
1 'polypeptide(L)'
;MSFYFLLAITFFFSISVNCISAQDENDEKVISLESSPIISSGSFPVGIDINPITNKLYVANQFSNTISVIDIEKSIVEKNIDVGKSPYDVDVNPFSNRIYASNRDSNTISVIDGFTNKQLTDIRVGDSPLGIGINLATSWIYVANLNSKTITVIDAIENRIIKSLKYASLPYDVIINPHTNKVYVSDLEKDSVLVLDGHNNTLVSTIPVGSKPSVLAINTQTNTIYVSNFLNDSVSVINGTSNKIETNIKVGDSPVGIAVNPRTNKIYVDNSEDNSISVINGTTNKVIENISLEPAIIASGVNNPFIDIPLKVTFPLIASKLTVDPTTNFTYVTNTRTNGIITIDGKTDKVITKIFIEINPPNAGSVKCNDVILGAGESTTVPVISNARCEAIPDRGYDFGHWSVTNNTNQNPVVFNVTGYETITANFKGAILTETFIVLASVVIGLVSTIGGWFYRQKSRLSFKRNLTNIDYTYEMLSKNNKEECIKQLEQIQRDLNFLHRKGKINESQLEFLEKRINSYISRVNTSK
;
A
#
# COMPACT_ATOMS: atom_id res chain seq x y z
N MET A 1 66.44 17.25 61.28
CA MET A 1 66.42 18.12 60.12
C MET A 1 65.43 17.48 59.16
N SER A 2 64.48 18.01 59.06
CA SER A 2 63.45 18.81 58.46
C SER A 2 62.12 18.05 58.47
N PHE A 3 61.25 18.67 59.15
CA PHE A 3 59.83 18.38 59.26
C PHE A 3 59.11 18.64 57.96
N TYR A 4 58.20 17.74 57.57
CA TYR A 4 57.09 18.07 56.72
C TYR A 4 55.75 17.85 57.44
N PHE A 5 55.11 19.00 57.68
CA PHE A 5 53.75 19.11 58.21
C PHE A 5 52.75 18.63 57.21
N LEU A 6 51.92 17.67 57.56
CA LEU A 6 50.77 17.27 56.86
C LEU A 6 49.56 18.03 57.44
N LEU A 7 49.06 19.02 56.72
CA LEU A 7 47.83 19.73 57.08
C LEU A 7 46.62 18.99 56.43
N ALA A 8 45.87 18.29 57.26
CA ALA A 8 44.59 17.73 56.87
C ALA A 8 43.54 18.84 57.02
N ILE A 9 43.00 19.32 55.88
CA ILE A 9 41.79 20.15 55.83
C ILE A 9 40.61 19.25 55.69
N THR A 10 39.91 19.01 56.79
CA THR A 10 38.58 18.38 56.79
C THR A 10 37.56 19.44 56.41
N PHE A 11 37.10 19.42 55.17
CA PHE A 11 35.89 20.15 54.81
C PHE A 11 34.68 19.29 55.15
N PHE A 12 33.97 19.66 56.21
CA PHE A 12 32.61 19.17 56.45
C PHE A 12 31.68 19.85 55.46
N PHE A 13 31.27 19.12 54.42
CA PHE A 13 30.06 19.42 53.69
C PHE A 13 28.89 18.75 54.42
N SER A 14 28.11 19.54 55.12
CA SER A 14 26.79 19.14 55.58
C SER A 14 25.88 18.98 54.36
N ILE A 15 25.70 17.74 53.91
CA ILE A 15 24.65 17.40 52.99
C ILE A 15 23.36 17.35 53.81
N SER A 16 22.58 18.42 53.75
CA SER A 16 21.17 18.37 54.13
C SER A 16 20.46 17.44 53.14
N VAL A 17 20.24 16.21 53.56
CA VAL A 17 19.32 15.27 52.89
C VAL A 17 17.91 15.82 53.12
N ASN A 18 17.44 16.61 52.17
CA ASN A 18 16.02 16.82 52.03
C ASN A 18 15.44 15.47 51.57
N CYS A 19 14.75 14.79 52.49
CA CYS A 19 13.79 13.78 52.13
C CYS A 19 12.70 14.42 51.26
N ILE A 20 12.93 14.47 49.96
CA ILE A 20 11.86 14.64 49.01
C ILE A 20 11.12 13.29 49.06
N SER A 21 9.90 13.33 49.53
CA SER A 21 8.95 12.20 49.42
C SER A 21 9.01 11.67 48.01
N ALA A 22 9.32 10.40 47.88
CA ALA A 22 9.15 9.66 46.61
C ALA A 22 7.67 9.77 46.24
N GLN A 23 7.36 10.72 45.37
CA GLN A 23 6.16 10.62 44.54
C GLN A 23 6.45 9.51 43.56
N ASP A 24 5.49 8.65 43.37
CA ASP A 24 5.51 7.55 42.43
C ASP A 24 6.02 8.00 41.05
N GLU A 25 7.27 7.68 40.71
CA GLU A 25 7.90 7.92 39.41
C GLU A 25 7.48 6.88 38.39
N ASN A 26 6.20 6.51 38.34
CA ASN A 26 5.68 5.56 37.35
C ASN A 26 4.75 6.17 36.31
N ASP A 27 4.58 7.49 36.27
CA ASP A 27 3.90 8.11 35.15
C ASP A 27 4.88 8.28 33.98
N GLU A 28 4.92 7.27 33.09
CA GLU A 28 5.60 7.41 31.79
C GLU A 28 5.01 8.63 31.08
N LYS A 29 5.86 9.63 30.83
CA LYS A 29 5.44 10.85 30.12
C LYS A 29 4.98 10.47 28.72
N VAL A 30 3.70 10.69 28.41
CA VAL A 30 3.14 10.52 27.07
C VAL A 30 3.36 11.81 26.29
N ILE A 31 3.97 11.68 25.11
CA ILE A 31 4.19 12.77 24.16
C ILE A 31 3.23 12.59 22.99
N SER A 32 2.35 13.56 22.78
CA SER A 32 1.46 13.57 21.62
C SER A 32 2.23 14.04 20.39
N LEU A 33 2.14 13.26 19.30
CA LEU A 33 2.66 13.56 17.98
C LEU A 33 1.50 14.07 17.13
N GLU A 34 1.62 15.30 16.63
CA GLU A 34 0.56 15.96 15.86
C GLU A 34 0.85 15.86 14.36
N SER A 35 0.56 14.71 13.76
CA SER A 35 0.68 14.52 12.31
C SER A 35 -0.52 13.80 11.74
N SER A 36 -0.69 13.90 10.41
CA SER A 36 -1.80 13.25 9.72
C SER A 36 -1.53 11.74 9.52
N PRO A 37 -2.48 10.86 9.84
CA PRO A 37 -2.37 9.43 9.57
C PRO A 37 -2.61 9.09 8.08
N ILE A 38 -2.73 10.09 7.23
CA ILE A 38 -3.17 9.99 5.85
C ILE A 38 -2.02 10.37 4.93
N ILE A 39 -1.74 9.53 3.95
CA ILE A 39 -0.83 9.88 2.85
C ILE A 39 -1.56 10.88 1.96
N SER A 40 -1.21 12.16 2.04
CA SER A 40 -1.80 13.19 1.19
C SER A 40 -1.58 12.86 -0.28
N SER A 41 -2.64 12.89 -1.08
CA SER A 41 -2.59 12.76 -2.54
C SER A 41 -2.96 14.09 -3.19
N GLY A 42 -3.52 14.06 -4.40
CA GLY A 42 -4.14 15.26 -4.99
C GLY A 42 -5.58 15.46 -4.50
N SER A 43 -6.25 16.46 -5.05
CA SER A 43 -7.62 16.80 -4.65
C SER A 43 -8.64 15.80 -5.16
N PHE A 44 -9.48 15.31 -4.28
CA PHE A 44 -10.56 14.36 -4.53
C PHE A 44 -10.06 13.02 -5.12
N PRO A 45 -9.28 12.22 -4.36
CA PRO A 45 -8.79 10.92 -4.81
C PRO A 45 -9.96 9.92 -4.91
N VAL A 46 -10.04 9.21 -6.05
CA VAL A 46 -11.13 8.26 -6.37
C VAL A 46 -10.56 6.87 -6.64
N GLY A 47 -10.00 6.65 -7.83
CA GLY A 47 -9.41 5.38 -8.23
C GLY A 47 -8.04 5.17 -7.59
N ILE A 48 -7.73 3.93 -7.26
CA ILE A 48 -6.44 3.53 -6.69
C ILE A 48 -6.08 2.12 -7.14
N ASP A 49 -4.84 1.95 -7.56
CA ASP A 49 -4.29 0.62 -7.80
C ASP A 49 -2.82 0.53 -7.42
N ILE A 50 -2.34 -0.68 -7.23
CA ILE A 50 -0.99 -0.99 -6.77
C ILE A 50 -0.17 -1.73 -7.83
N ASN A 51 1.08 -1.32 -8.02
CA ASN A 51 2.08 -2.19 -8.61
C ASN A 51 2.89 -2.88 -7.52
N PRO A 52 2.60 -4.15 -7.20
CA PRO A 52 3.31 -4.88 -6.14
C PRO A 52 4.77 -5.20 -6.51
N ILE A 53 5.14 -5.13 -7.80
CA ILE A 53 6.51 -5.36 -8.27
C ILE A 53 7.39 -4.15 -7.96
N THR A 54 6.89 -2.94 -8.21
CA THR A 54 7.64 -1.70 -7.98
C THR A 54 7.37 -1.08 -6.61
N ASN A 55 6.39 -1.60 -5.87
CA ASN A 55 5.94 -1.09 -4.57
C ASN A 55 5.43 0.35 -4.64
N LYS A 56 4.64 0.64 -5.69
CA LYS A 56 4.04 1.95 -5.91
C LYS A 56 2.54 1.85 -5.93
N LEU A 57 1.87 2.84 -5.30
CA LEU A 57 0.45 3.11 -5.50
C LEU A 57 0.29 4.20 -6.55
N TYR A 58 -0.76 4.07 -7.32
CA TYR A 58 -1.22 5.06 -8.28
C TYR A 58 -2.62 5.50 -7.91
N VAL A 59 -2.84 6.81 -7.81
CA VAL A 59 -4.11 7.38 -7.32
C VAL A 59 -4.63 8.41 -8.29
N ALA A 60 -5.86 8.22 -8.75
CA ALA A 60 -6.54 9.16 -9.61
C ALA A 60 -7.17 10.29 -8.78
N ASN A 61 -6.69 11.52 -8.97
CA ASN A 61 -7.14 12.71 -8.26
C ASN A 61 -8.07 13.52 -9.16
N GLN A 62 -9.37 13.34 -8.97
CA GLN A 62 -10.39 13.82 -9.90
C GLN A 62 -10.37 15.33 -10.14
N PHE A 63 -10.21 16.13 -9.07
CA PHE A 63 -10.24 17.59 -9.18
C PHE A 63 -8.87 18.20 -9.49
N SER A 64 -7.78 17.49 -9.23
CA SER A 64 -6.44 17.93 -9.61
C SER A 64 -6.07 17.60 -11.05
N ASN A 65 -6.81 16.69 -11.73
CA ASN A 65 -6.47 16.14 -13.04
C ASN A 65 -5.09 15.49 -13.08
N THR A 66 -4.73 14.78 -12.02
CA THR A 66 -3.42 14.13 -11.88
C THR A 66 -3.55 12.68 -11.43
N ILE A 67 -2.51 11.90 -11.70
CA ILE A 67 -2.25 10.62 -11.03
C ILE A 67 -1.09 10.82 -10.06
N SER A 68 -1.33 10.60 -8.76
CA SER A 68 -0.26 10.56 -7.76
C SER A 68 0.44 9.22 -7.79
N VAL A 69 1.78 9.24 -7.79
CA VAL A 69 2.65 8.08 -7.62
C VAL A 69 3.18 8.09 -6.21
N ILE A 70 2.82 7.09 -5.42
CA ILE A 70 3.14 7.01 -4.00
C ILE A 70 4.14 5.88 -3.75
N ASP A 71 5.23 6.19 -3.09
CA ASP A 71 6.15 5.20 -2.53
C ASP A 71 5.57 4.62 -1.26
N ILE A 72 5.21 3.33 -1.29
CA ILE A 72 4.56 2.65 -0.16
C ILE A 72 5.54 2.50 1.02
N GLU A 73 6.81 2.28 0.75
CA GLU A 73 7.83 2.10 1.80
C GLU A 73 8.01 3.39 2.59
N LYS A 74 8.11 4.52 1.88
CA LYS A 74 8.31 5.84 2.47
C LYS A 74 7.02 6.55 2.87
N SER A 75 5.87 6.07 2.38
CA SER A 75 4.56 6.70 2.57
C SER A 75 4.50 8.16 2.09
N ILE A 76 5.13 8.45 0.96
CA ILE A 76 5.17 9.80 0.36
C ILE A 76 4.75 9.77 -1.10
N VAL A 77 4.20 10.89 -1.57
CA VAL A 77 3.99 11.14 -3.00
C VAL A 77 5.35 11.46 -3.64
N GLU A 78 5.79 10.62 -4.55
CA GLU A 78 7.02 10.87 -5.31
C GLU A 78 6.77 11.84 -6.47
N LYS A 79 5.59 11.75 -7.07
CA LYS A 79 5.25 12.54 -8.24
C LYS A 79 3.74 12.63 -8.44
N ASN A 80 3.29 13.76 -8.97
CA ASN A 80 2.00 13.91 -9.60
C ASN A 80 2.20 13.99 -11.12
N ILE A 81 1.45 13.21 -11.87
CA ILE A 81 1.49 13.11 -13.32
C ILE A 81 0.21 13.75 -13.86
N ASP A 82 0.34 14.79 -14.68
CA ASP A 82 -0.79 15.40 -15.34
C ASP A 82 -1.41 14.42 -16.34
N VAL A 83 -2.75 14.34 -16.36
CA VAL A 83 -3.55 13.48 -17.24
C VAL A 83 -4.75 14.26 -17.80
N GLY A 84 -5.70 13.59 -18.43
CA GLY A 84 -6.93 14.22 -18.89
C GLY A 84 -7.81 14.71 -17.73
N LYS A 85 -8.94 15.37 -18.06
CA LYS A 85 -9.84 15.98 -17.07
C LYS A 85 -10.64 14.94 -16.30
N SER A 86 -10.77 15.16 -15.00
CA SER A 86 -11.52 14.33 -14.06
C SER A 86 -11.11 12.86 -14.13
N PRO A 87 -9.84 12.49 -13.85
CA PRO A 87 -9.44 11.10 -13.78
C PRO A 87 -10.27 10.40 -12.70
N TYR A 88 -10.85 9.25 -13.07
CA TYR A 88 -11.81 8.54 -12.23
C TYR A 88 -11.27 7.22 -11.71
N ASP A 89 -10.67 6.43 -12.58
CA ASP A 89 -10.09 5.14 -12.25
C ASP A 89 -8.67 5.02 -12.76
N VAL A 90 -7.92 4.15 -12.11
CA VAL A 90 -6.56 3.79 -12.51
C VAL A 90 -6.38 2.29 -12.35
N ASP A 91 -5.79 1.66 -13.35
CA ASP A 91 -5.45 0.22 -13.33
C ASP A 91 -4.01 0.03 -13.83
N VAL A 92 -3.30 -0.89 -13.22
CA VAL A 92 -1.86 -1.11 -13.43
C VAL A 92 -1.61 -2.47 -14.05
N ASN A 93 -0.88 -2.50 -15.15
CA ASN A 93 -0.25 -3.73 -15.61
C ASN A 93 1.09 -3.89 -14.88
N PRO A 94 1.20 -4.76 -13.87
CA PRO A 94 2.38 -4.85 -13.04
C PRO A 94 3.60 -5.41 -13.79
N PHE A 95 3.38 -6.14 -14.88
CA PHE A 95 4.45 -6.75 -15.66
C PHE A 95 5.11 -5.78 -16.63
N SER A 96 4.31 -5.02 -17.37
CA SER A 96 4.83 -3.99 -18.28
C SER A 96 5.09 -2.65 -17.57
N ASN A 97 4.67 -2.53 -16.30
CA ASN A 97 4.66 -1.30 -15.53
C ASN A 97 3.98 -0.14 -16.29
N ARG A 98 2.89 -0.47 -17.00
CA ARG A 98 2.01 0.50 -17.66
C ARG A 98 0.83 0.79 -16.77
N ILE A 99 0.50 2.07 -16.65
CA ILE A 99 -0.63 2.56 -15.89
C ILE A 99 -1.61 3.19 -16.85
N TYR A 100 -2.88 2.88 -16.66
CA TYR A 100 -3.98 3.39 -17.46
C TYR A 100 -4.95 4.15 -16.55
N ALA A 101 -5.28 5.38 -16.94
CA ALA A 101 -6.20 6.22 -16.18
C ALA A 101 -7.37 6.65 -17.06
N SER A 102 -8.62 6.44 -16.58
CA SER A 102 -9.81 6.92 -17.25
C SER A 102 -10.05 8.38 -16.91
N ASN A 103 -10.16 9.22 -17.93
CA ASN A 103 -10.42 10.65 -17.77
C ASN A 103 -11.87 10.96 -18.17
N ARG A 104 -12.75 10.98 -17.18
CA ARG A 104 -14.21 11.05 -17.37
C ARG A 104 -14.64 12.20 -18.26
N ASP A 105 -14.14 13.41 -17.99
CA ASP A 105 -14.59 14.61 -18.69
C ASP A 105 -13.78 14.90 -19.97
N SER A 106 -12.67 14.21 -20.20
CA SER A 106 -11.90 14.23 -21.45
C SER A 106 -12.32 13.16 -22.44
N ASN A 107 -13.06 12.12 -22.01
CA ASN A 107 -13.41 10.96 -22.80
C ASN A 107 -12.17 10.22 -23.35
N THR A 108 -11.13 10.10 -22.53
CA THR A 108 -9.85 9.47 -22.89
C THR A 108 -9.36 8.50 -21.82
N ILE A 109 -8.46 7.62 -22.23
CA ILE A 109 -7.61 6.83 -21.36
C ILE A 109 -6.19 7.35 -21.49
N SER A 110 -5.60 7.87 -20.43
CA SER A 110 -4.17 8.22 -20.39
C SER A 110 -3.35 6.97 -20.16
N VAL A 111 -2.32 6.78 -21.00
CA VAL A 111 -1.34 5.70 -20.88
C VAL A 111 -0.06 6.27 -20.30
N ILE A 112 0.39 5.72 -19.18
CA ILE A 112 1.53 6.21 -18.41
C ILE A 112 2.61 5.13 -18.33
N ASP A 113 3.85 5.53 -18.47
CA ASP A 113 5.03 4.70 -18.24
C ASP A 113 5.44 4.78 -16.77
N GLY A 114 5.28 3.69 -16.03
CA GLY A 114 5.60 3.63 -14.60
C GLY A 114 7.09 3.58 -14.27
N PHE A 115 7.98 3.37 -15.25
CA PHE A 115 9.43 3.49 -15.03
C PHE A 115 9.90 4.94 -15.06
N THR A 116 9.32 5.74 -15.96
CA THR A 116 9.68 7.15 -16.13
C THR A 116 8.72 8.10 -15.45
N ASN A 117 7.56 7.59 -15.02
CA ASN A 117 6.44 8.38 -14.50
C ASN A 117 6.05 9.51 -15.46
N LYS A 118 5.91 9.18 -16.75
CA LYS A 118 5.50 10.11 -17.81
C LYS A 118 4.30 9.57 -18.56
N GLN A 119 3.36 10.45 -18.86
CA GLN A 119 2.29 10.14 -19.80
C GLN A 119 2.90 9.93 -21.20
N LEU A 120 2.45 8.88 -21.89
CA LEU A 120 2.89 8.53 -23.22
C LEU A 120 1.93 9.01 -24.29
N THR A 121 0.63 8.76 -24.08
CA THR A 121 -0.43 9.08 -25.02
C THR A 121 -1.79 9.08 -24.32
N ASP A 122 -2.78 9.66 -25.01
CA ASP A 122 -4.20 9.53 -24.69
C ASP A 122 -4.93 8.74 -25.78
N ILE A 123 -5.76 7.80 -25.38
CA ILE A 123 -6.61 7.03 -26.27
C ILE A 123 -8.04 7.54 -26.12
N ARG A 124 -8.64 8.11 -27.18
CA ARG A 124 -10.03 8.55 -27.14
C ARG A 124 -10.96 7.34 -27.10
N VAL A 125 -11.90 7.34 -26.14
CA VAL A 125 -12.89 6.27 -25.92
C VAL A 125 -14.33 6.80 -26.01
N GLY A 126 -15.30 6.10 -25.45
CA GLY A 126 -16.67 6.60 -25.33
C GLY A 126 -16.81 7.72 -24.29
N ASP A 127 -18.02 8.28 -24.18
CA ASP A 127 -18.27 9.39 -23.26
C ASP A 127 -18.36 8.93 -21.81
N SER A 128 -17.74 9.71 -20.92
CA SER A 128 -17.64 9.45 -19.47
C SER A 128 -17.06 8.07 -19.15
N PRO A 129 -15.81 7.78 -19.51
CA PRO A 129 -15.15 6.55 -19.09
C PRO A 129 -14.96 6.54 -17.56
N LEU A 130 -15.33 5.44 -16.93
CA LEU A 130 -15.23 5.19 -15.49
C LEU A 130 -14.28 4.01 -15.22
N GLY A 131 -14.80 2.83 -14.91
CA GLY A 131 -14.01 1.66 -14.59
C GLY A 131 -13.15 1.16 -15.73
N ILE A 132 -11.95 0.74 -15.40
CA ILE A 132 -10.96 0.11 -16.30
C ILE A 132 -10.68 -1.29 -15.78
N GLY A 133 -10.47 -2.24 -16.71
CA GLY A 133 -9.96 -3.56 -16.37
C GLY A 133 -8.98 -4.05 -17.41
N ILE A 134 -7.81 -4.53 -16.97
CA ILE A 134 -6.75 -5.04 -17.82
C ILE A 134 -6.83 -6.56 -17.91
N ASN A 135 -7.00 -7.08 -19.09
CA ASN A 135 -6.90 -8.50 -19.37
C ASN A 135 -5.45 -8.86 -19.69
N LEU A 136 -4.77 -9.40 -18.69
CA LEU A 136 -3.35 -9.78 -18.83
C LEU A 136 -3.14 -10.95 -19.81
N ALA A 137 -4.16 -11.79 -20.05
CA ALA A 137 -4.06 -12.92 -20.97
C ALA A 137 -4.09 -12.50 -22.43
N THR A 138 -4.83 -11.43 -22.77
CA THR A 138 -4.99 -10.95 -24.15
C THR A 138 -4.28 -9.63 -24.40
N SER A 139 -3.73 -8.99 -23.37
CA SER A 139 -3.25 -7.61 -23.40
C SER A 139 -4.32 -6.61 -23.85
N TRP A 140 -5.59 -6.87 -23.52
CA TRP A 140 -6.69 -5.98 -23.82
C TRP A 140 -7.15 -5.22 -22.58
N ILE A 141 -7.57 -3.98 -22.80
CA ILE A 141 -8.13 -3.11 -21.77
C ILE A 141 -9.62 -2.95 -22.07
N TYR A 142 -10.44 -3.11 -21.06
CA TYR A 142 -11.87 -2.87 -21.12
C TYR A 142 -12.19 -1.59 -20.34
N VAL A 143 -12.99 -0.72 -20.96
CA VAL A 143 -13.35 0.58 -20.39
C VAL A 143 -14.87 0.71 -20.38
N ALA A 144 -15.44 0.91 -19.21
CA ALA A 144 -16.86 1.21 -19.04
C ALA A 144 -17.13 2.70 -19.34
N ASN A 145 -17.84 3.00 -20.43
CA ASN A 145 -18.20 4.36 -20.81
C ASN A 145 -19.67 4.63 -20.44
N LEU A 146 -19.86 5.28 -19.30
CA LEU A 146 -21.19 5.46 -18.69
C LEU A 146 -22.19 6.11 -19.63
N ASN A 147 -21.86 7.31 -20.15
CA ASN A 147 -22.80 8.11 -20.96
C ASN A 147 -22.95 7.60 -22.39
N SER A 148 -21.90 7.02 -22.96
CA SER A 148 -22.01 6.35 -24.27
C SER A 148 -22.73 5.01 -24.21
N LYS A 149 -22.94 4.44 -23.01
CA LYS A 149 -23.56 3.13 -22.81
C LYS A 149 -22.81 2.01 -23.54
N THR A 150 -21.48 2.09 -23.53
CA THR A 150 -20.61 1.17 -24.27
C THR A 150 -19.47 0.67 -23.40
N ILE A 151 -18.91 -0.49 -23.78
CA ILE A 151 -17.66 -0.99 -23.25
C ILE A 151 -16.64 -0.91 -24.38
N THR A 152 -15.62 -0.05 -24.27
CA THR A 152 -14.54 0.04 -25.25
C THR A 152 -13.48 -1.00 -24.94
N VAL A 153 -13.06 -1.75 -25.96
CA VAL A 153 -11.95 -2.71 -25.89
C VAL A 153 -10.75 -2.12 -26.62
N ILE A 154 -9.62 -2.03 -25.94
CA ILE A 154 -8.38 -1.43 -26.43
C ILE A 154 -7.29 -2.50 -26.46
N ASP A 155 -6.50 -2.50 -27.51
CA ASP A 155 -5.22 -3.21 -27.59
C ASP A 155 -4.17 -2.42 -26.81
N ALA A 156 -3.68 -2.95 -25.69
CA ALA A 156 -2.70 -2.29 -24.83
C ALA A 156 -1.28 -2.26 -25.43
N ILE A 157 -1.00 -3.07 -26.44
CA ILE A 157 0.29 -3.10 -27.13
C ILE A 157 0.32 -1.97 -28.16
N GLU A 158 -0.72 -1.90 -29.01
CA GLU A 158 -0.83 -0.92 -30.10
C GLU A 158 -1.46 0.41 -29.67
N ASN A 159 -2.01 0.50 -28.44
CA ASN A 159 -2.75 1.65 -27.92
C ASN A 159 -3.89 2.10 -28.87
N ARG A 160 -4.64 1.16 -29.42
CA ARG A 160 -5.74 1.41 -30.35
C ARG A 160 -7.00 0.67 -29.96
N ILE A 161 -8.14 1.24 -30.34
CA ILE A 161 -9.45 0.60 -30.11
C ILE A 161 -9.57 -0.62 -31.04
N ILE A 162 -9.94 -1.77 -30.44
CA ILE A 162 -10.31 -2.98 -31.16
C ILE A 162 -11.80 -2.95 -31.47
N LYS A 163 -12.63 -2.63 -30.47
CA LYS A 163 -14.10 -2.73 -30.57
C LYS A 163 -14.80 -1.85 -29.54
N SER A 164 -16.04 -1.46 -29.85
CA SER A 164 -16.97 -0.88 -28.88
C SER A 164 -18.19 -1.78 -28.77
N LEU A 165 -18.50 -2.24 -27.55
CA LEU A 165 -19.56 -3.20 -27.26
C LEU A 165 -20.78 -2.46 -26.69
N LYS A 166 -22.00 -2.84 -27.13
CA LYS A 166 -23.26 -2.22 -26.71
C LYS A 166 -24.14 -3.20 -25.93
N TYR A 167 -23.60 -3.80 -24.88
CA TYR A 167 -24.33 -4.76 -24.05
C TYR A 167 -24.94 -4.13 -22.80
N ALA A 168 -24.34 -3.07 -22.29
CA ALA A 168 -24.72 -2.40 -21.04
C ALA A 168 -25.62 -1.19 -21.29
N SER A 169 -26.45 -0.87 -20.30
CA SER A 169 -27.29 0.35 -20.27
C SER A 169 -26.60 1.51 -19.57
N LEU A 170 -25.94 1.25 -18.43
CA LEU A 170 -25.08 2.20 -17.69
C LEU A 170 -23.88 1.44 -17.11
N PRO A 171 -22.86 1.11 -17.92
CA PRO A 171 -21.70 0.40 -17.45
C PRO A 171 -20.89 1.28 -16.49
N TYR A 172 -20.48 0.71 -15.34
CA TYR A 172 -19.82 1.47 -14.31
C TYR A 172 -18.40 0.99 -14.02
N ASP A 173 -18.22 -0.29 -13.69
CA ASP A 173 -16.92 -0.89 -13.37
C ASP A 173 -16.68 -2.17 -14.19
N VAL A 174 -15.40 -2.50 -14.36
CA VAL A 174 -14.95 -3.66 -15.13
C VAL A 174 -13.85 -4.39 -14.39
N ILE A 175 -14.02 -5.72 -14.25
CA ILE A 175 -12.97 -6.57 -13.69
C ILE A 175 -12.80 -7.83 -14.53
N ILE A 176 -11.59 -8.37 -14.59
CA ILE A 176 -11.25 -9.55 -15.38
C ILE A 176 -10.81 -10.70 -14.46
N ASN A 177 -11.32 -11.90 -14.74
CA ASN A 177 -10.77 -13.12 -14.18
C ASN A 177 -9.66 -13.65 -15.11
N PRO A 178 -8.38 -13.52 -14.75
CA PRO A 178 -7.30 -13.97 -15.63
C PRO A 178 -7.26 -15.49 -15.82
N HIS A 179 -7.81 -16.29 -14.88
CA HIS A 179 -7.82 -17.74 -14.98
C HIS A 179 -8.90 -18.28 -15.94
N THR A 180 -10.06 -17.63 -15.97
CA THR A 180 -11.18 -18.06 -16.81
C THR A 180 -11.34 -17.22 -18.06
N ASN A 181 -10.56 -16.14 -18.16
CA ASN A 181 -10.64 -15.11 -19.19
C ASN A 181 -12.07 -14.55 -19.37
N LYS A 182 -12.81 -14.44 -18.27
CA LYS A 182 -14.11 -13.77 -18.25
C LYS A 182 -13.96 -12.32 -17.82
N VAL A 183 -14.72 -11.45 -18.47
CA VAL A 183 -14.83 -10.02 -18.15
C VAL A 183 -16.18 -9.79 -17.49
N TYR A 184 -16.18 -9.18 -16.34
CA TYR A 184 -17.38 -8.83 -15.58
C TYR A 184 -17.55 -7.31 -15.61
N VAL A 185 -18.78 -6.85 -15.91
CA VAL A 185 -19.10 -5.42 -16.01
C VAL A 185 -20.36 -5.14 -15.20
N SER A 186 -20.31 -4.21 -14.26
CA SER A 186 -21.51 -3.77 -13.54
C SER A 186 -22.35 -2.84 -14.40
N ASP A 187 -23.67 -3.05 -14.42
CA ASP A 187 -24.66 -2.21 -15.10
C ASP A 187 -25.61 -1.59 -14.07
N LEU A 188 -25.40 -0.32 -13.80
CA LEU A 188 -26.16 0.45 -12.80
C LEU A 188 -27.67 0.54 -13.10
N GLU A 189 -28.05 0.55 -14.38
CA GLU A 189 -29.45 0.73 -14.75
C GLU A 189 -30.22 -0.58 -14.68
N LYS A 190 -29.54 -1.68 -14.94
CA LYS A 190 -30.17 -3.02 -15.02
C LYS A 190 -30.03 -3.82 -13.73
N ASP A 191 -29.42 -3.24 -12.69
CA ASP A 191 -29.15 -3.96 -11.45
C ASP A 191 -28.53 -5.35 -11.72
N SER A 192 -27.50 -5.38 -12.57
CA SER A 192 -26.93 -6.63 -13.07
C SER A 192 -25.43 -6.54 -13.32
N VAL A 193 -24.81 -7.72 -13.41
CA VAL A 193 -23.42 -7.89 -13.86
C VAL A 193 -23.44 -8.64 -15.20
N LEU A 194 -22.87 -8.02 -16.23
CA LEU A 194 -22.63 -8.66 -17.51
C LEU A 194 -21.37 -9.51 -17.44
N VAL A 195 -21.42 -10.69 -18.05
CA VAL A 195 -20.26 -11.58 -18.17
C VAL A 195 -19.93 -11.75 -19.65
N LEU A 196 -18.72 -11.32 -20.03
CA LEU A 196 -18.23 -11.44 -21.41
C LEU A 196 -17.13 -12.50 -21.48
N ASP A 197 -17.05 -13.17 -22.63
CA ASP A 197 -15.89 -13.98 -22.99
C ASP A 197 -14.74 -13.07 -23.44
N GLY A 198 -13.62 -13.12 -22.74
CA GLY A 198 -12.46 -12.26 -22.99
C GLY A 198 -11.65 -12.61 -24.25
N HIS A 199 -11.95 -13.73 -24.97
CA HIS A 199 -11.30 -14.06 -26.24
C HIS A 199 -11.99 -13.40 -27.43
N ASN A 200 -13.33 -13.38 -27.42
CA ASN A 200 -14.12 -12.93 -28.57
C ASN A 200 -15.03 -11.73 -28.26
N ASN A 201 -15.10 -11.31 -27.00
CA ASN A 201 -15.92 -10.18 -26.53
C ASN A 201 -17.43 -10.40 -26.71
N THR A 202 -17.91 -11.66 -26.65
CA THR A 202 -19.34 -11.98 -26.71
C THR A 202 -19.95 -12.00 -25.31
N LEU A 203 -21.21 -11.56 -25.19
CA LEU A 203 -21.97 -11.66 -23.95
C LEU A 203 -22.30 -13.15 -23.67
N VAL A 204 -21.84 -13.64 -22.52
CA VAL A 204 -22.06 -15.02 -22.05
C VAL A 204 -23.27 -15.11 -21.14
N SER A 205 -23.41 -14.15 -20.23
CA SER A 205 -24.45 -14.13 -19.20
C SER A 205 -24.74 -12.72 -18.71
N THR A 206 -25.95 -12.54 -18.18
CA THR A 206 -26.33 -11.37 -17.39
C THR A 206 -26.83 -11.87 -16.05
N ILE A 207 -26.22 -11.44 -14.96
CA ILE A 207 -26.50 -11.91 -13.60
C ILE A 207 -27.22 -10.79 -12.85
N PRO A 208 -28.51 -10.94 -12.48
CA PRO A 208 -29.18 -9.98 -11.61
C PRO A 208 -28.48 -9.93 -10.25
N VAL A 209 -28.26 -8.71 -9.72
CA VAL A 209 -27.63 -8.48 -8.41
C VAL A 209 -28.47 -7.48 -7.60
N GLY A 210 -27.93 -6.92 -6.53
CA GLY A 210 -28.60 -5.86 -5.78
C GLY A 210 -28.68 -4.54 -6.56
N SER A 211 -29.40 -3.56 -6.00
CA SER A 211 -29.67 -2.29 -6.69
C SER A 211 -28.44 -1.38 -6.74
N LYS A 212 -28.22 -0.81 -7.92
CA LYS A 212 -27.09 0.05 -8.25
C LYS A 212 -25.74 -0.62 -7.97
N PRO A 213 -25.44 -1.74 -8.68
CA PRO A 213 -24.15 -2.40 -8.52
C PRO A 213 -23.03 -1.46 -9.00
N SER A 214 -22.11 -1.15 -8.09
CA SER A 214 -21.01 -0.22 -8.35
C SER A 214 -19.71 -0.97 -8.65
N VAL A 215 -18.81 -1.07 -7.69
CA VAL A 215 -17.48 -1.63 -7.89
C VAL A 215 -17.48 -3.15 -7.74
N LEU A 216 -16.66 -3.78 -8.55
CA LEU A 216 -16.47 -5.24 -8.61
C LEU A 216 -15.11 -5.62 -8.02
N ALA A 217 -15.04 -6.74 -7.33
CA ALA A 217 -13.78 -7.35 -6.92
C ALA A 217 -13.82 -8.86 -7.13
N ILE A 218 -12.66 -9.47 -7.34
CA ILE A 218 -12.56 -10.90 -7.61
C ILE A 218 -11.51 -11.57 -6.71
N ASN A 219 -11.90 -12.71 -6.13
CA ASN A 219 -10.93 -13.66 -5.62
C ASN A 219 -10.61 -14.68 -6.73
N THR A 220 -9.44 -14.55 -7.32
CA THR A 220 -9.00 -15.41 -8.41
C THR A 220 -8.71 -16.84 -7.96
N GLN A 221 -8.39 -17.07 -6.69
CA GLN A 221 -8.12 -18.40 -6.13
C GLN A 221 -9.41 -19.22 -5.96
N THR A 222 -10.50 -18.57 -5.53
CA THR A 222 -11.80 -19.22 -5.33
C THR A 222 -12.73 -19.05 -6.53
N ASN A 223 -12.37 -18.24 -7.52
CA ASN A 223 -13.21 -17.85 -8.65
C ASN A 223 -14.54 -17.24 -8.20
N THR A 224 -14.48 -16.38 -7.19
CA THR A 224 -15.65 -15.71 -6.61
C THR A 224 -15.60 -14.22 -6.93
N ILE A 225 -16.70 -13.66 -7.41
CA ILE A 225 -16.84 -12.23 -7.71
C ILE A 225 -17.74 -11.60 -6.65
N TYR A 226 -17.33 -10.45 -6.14
CA TYR A 226 -18.03 -9.65 -5.17
C TYR A 226 -18.46 -8.35 -5.82
N VAL A 227 -19.69 -7.91 -5.55
CA VAL A 227 -20.31 -6.72 -6.15
C VAL A 227 -20.91 -5.86 -5.05
N SER A 228 -20.43 -4.63 -4.90
CA SER A 228 -21.06 -3.67 -4.00
C SER A 228 -22.37 -3.14 -4.60
N ASN A 229 -23.47 -3.22 -3.86
CA ASN A 229 -24.79 -2.76 -4.27
C ASN A 229 -25.15 -1.51 -3.46
N PHE A 230 -24.92 -0.36 -4.05
CA PHE A 230 -24.95 0.94 -3.37
C PHE A 230 -26.28 1.26 -2.66
N LEU A 231 -27.43 0.96 -3.28
CA LEU A 231 -28.74 1.27 -2.70
C LEU A 231 -29.34 0.15 -1.85
N ASN A 232 -28.68 -1.02 -1.76
CA ASN A 232 -29.17 -2.14 -0.95
C ASN A 232 -28.33 -2.41 0.29
N ASP A 233 -27.29 -1.63 0.57
CA ASP A 233 -26.37 -1.82 1.69
C ASP A 233 -25.86 -3.27 1.77
N SER A 234 -25.47 -3.81 0.62
CA SER A 234 -25.13 -5.22 0.48
C SER A 234 -24.02 -5.49 -0.52
N VAL A 235 -23.43 -6.66 -0.40
CA VAL A 235 -22.50 -7.24 -1.37
C VAL A 235 -23.13 -8.50 -1.95
N SER A 236 -23.28 -8.56 -3.28
CA SER A 236 -23.66 -9.80 -3.97
C SER A 236 -22.41 -10.65 -4.20
N VAL A 237 -22.51 -11.95 -3.88
CA VAL A 237 -21.45 -12.95 -4.09
C VAL A 237 -21.83 -13.82 -5.27
N ILE A 238 -20.99 -13.82 -6.31
CA ILE A 238 -21.23 -14.55 -7.56
C ILE A 238 -20.19 -15.66 -7.69
N ASN A 239 -20.66 -16.87 -7.96
CA ASN A 239 -19.81 -17.99 -8.36
C ASN A 239 -19.40 -17.84 -9.82
N GLY A 240 -18.11 -17.63 -10.08
CA GLY A 240 -17.58 -17.39 -11.41
C GLY A 240 -17.60 -18.62 -12.33
N THR A 241 -17.80 -19.83 -11.79
CA THR A 241 -17.95 -21.05 -12.59
C THR A 241 -19.37 -21.16 -13.13
N SER A 242 -20.37 -21.02 -12.26
CA SER A 242 -21.78 -21.15 -12.62
C SER A 242 -22.41 -19.86 -13.14
N ASN A 243 -21.77 -18.70 -12.95
CA ASN A 243 -22.31 -17.35 -13.20
C ASN A 243 -23.66 -17.13 -12.48
N LYS A 244 -23.76 -17.57 -11.23
CA LYS A 244 -24.96 -17.41 -10.39
C LYS A 244 -24.62 -16.77 -9.06
N ILE A 245 -25.58 -16.05 -8.47
CA ILE A 245 -25.46 -15.55 -7.10
C ILE A 245 -25.46 -16.74 -6.15
N GLU A 246 -24.50 -16.73 -5.21
CA GLU A 246 -24.48 -17.66 -4.07
C GLU A 246 -25.23 -17.07 -2.88
N THR A 247 -25.00 -15.78 -2.58
CA THR A 247 -25.62 -15.08 -1.47
C THR A 247 -25.50 -13.56 -1.63
N ASN A 248 -26.28 -12.83 -0.81
CA ASN A 248 -26.09 -11.40 -0.59
C ASN A 248 -25.73 -11.19 0.88
N ILE A 249 -24.70 -10.39 1.12
CA ILE A 249 -24.16 -10.09 2.46
C ILE A 249 -24.53 -8.65 2.79
N LYS A 250 -25.23 -8.43 3.92
CA LYS A 250 -25.47 -7.07 4.42
C LYS A 250 -24.17 -6.48 4.95
N VAL A 251 -23.88 -5.23 4.59
CA VAL A 251 -22.73 -4.44 5.03
C VAL A 251 -23.21 -3.10 5.61
N GLY A 252 -22.34 -2.12 5.76
CA GLY A 252 -22.71 -0.77 6.16
C GLY A 252 -23.43 0.01 5.07
N ASP A 253 -23.77 1.26 5.33
CA ASP A 253 -24.60 2.09 4.46
C ASP A 253 -23.84 2.58 3.22
N SER A 254 -24.48 2.47 2.05
CA SER A 254 -23.98 2.96 0.77
C SER A 254 -22.59 2.40 0.40
N PRO A 255 -22.44 1.06 0.24
CA PRO A 255 -21.17 0.45 -0.14
C PRO A 255 -20.76 0.86 -1.56
N VAL A 256 -19.55 1.40 -1.71
CA VAL A 256 -19.01 1.90 -2.99
C VAL A 256 -17.82 1.06 -3.44
N GLY A 257 -16.71 1.17 -2.72
CA GLY A 257 -15.48 0.46 -3.04
C GLY A 257 -15.46 -0.95 -2.47
N ILE A 258 -14.81 -1.86 -3.18
CA ILE A 258 -14.63 -3.24 -2.72
C ILE A 258 -13.29 -3.77 -3.22
N ALA A 259 -12.55 -4.47 -2.37
CA ALA A 259 -11.31 -5.14 -2.74
C ALA A 259 -11.16 -6.48 -2.03
N VAL A 260 -10.43 -7.39 -2.65
CA VAL A 260 -10.20 -8.75 -2.15
C VAL A 260 -8.72 -8.97 -1.85
N ASN A 261 -8.43 -9.53 -0.70
CA ASN A 261 -7.14 -10.14 -0.44
C ASN A 261 -7.21 -11.64 -0.77
N PRO A 262 -6.67 -12.08 -1.91
CA PRO A 262 -6.80 -13.48 -2.32
C PRO A 262 -6.02 -14.44 -1.40
N ARG A 263 -5.00 -13.95 -0.69
CA ARG A 263 -4.17 -14.77 0.21
C ARG A 263 -4.87 -15.10 1.51
N THR A 264 -5.60 -14.14 2.09
CA THR A 264 -6.33 -14.31 3.36
C THR A 264 -7.79 -14.62 3.15
N ASN A 265 -8.30 -14.49 1.92
CA ASN A 265 -9.70 -14.55 1.56
C ASN A 265 -10.58 -13.58 2.35
N LYS A 266 -10.03 -12.40 2.69
CA LYS A 266 -10.78 -11.28 3.25
C LYS A 266 -11.22 -10.33 2.15
N ILE A 267 -12.42 -9.80 2.28
CA ILE A 267 -12.99 -8.80 1.39
C ILE A 267 -13.23 -7.53 2.20
N TYR A 268 -12.74 -6.40 1.71
CA TYR A 268 -12.88 -5.09 2.32
C TYR A 268 -13.89 -4.27 1.51
N VAL A 269 -14.89 -3.73 2.16
CA VAL A 269 -15.99 -2.97 1.55
C VAL A 269 -16.06 -1.59 2.17
N ASP A 270 -15.90 -0.56 1.37
CA ASP A 270 -16.04 0.83 1.83
C ASP A 270 -17.52 1.24 1.86
N ASN A 271 -18.01 1.55 3.05
CA ASN A 271 -19.36 2.03 3.31
C ASN A 271 -19.31 3.55 3.46
N SER A 272 -19.57 4.24 2.37
CA SER A 272 -19.25 5.67 2.25
C SER A 272 -20.08 6.59 3.14
N GLU A 273 -21.32 6.26 3.46
CA GLU A 273 -22.16 7.05 4.39
C GLU A 273 -21.82 6.77 5.86
N ASP A 274 -21.35 5.56 6.19
CA ASP A 274 -20.94 5.19 7.56
C ASP A 274 -19.49 5.61 7.88
N ASN A 275 -18.68 6.05 6.91
CA ASN A 275 -17.22 6.20 7.08
C ASN A 275 -16.58 4.96 7.69
N SER A 276 -16.93 3.78 7.21
CA SER A 276 -16.48 2.50 7.74
C SER A 276 -16.08 1.53 6.63
N ILE A 277 -15.27 0.54 7.02
CA ILE A 277 -14.94 -0.59 6.15
C ILE A 277 -15.51 -1.86 6.77
N SER A 278 -16.43 -2.53 6.07
CA SER A 278 -16.84 -3.88 6.44
C SER A 278 -15.82 -4.90 5.95
N VAL A 279 -15.34 -5.77 6.85
CA VAL A 279 -14.44 -6.88 6.53
C VAL A 279 -15.25 -8.17 6.47
N ILE A 280 -15.25 -8.81 5.30
CA ILE A 280 -15.98 -10.06 5.07
C ILE A 280 -14.98 -11.22 5.01
N ASN A 281 -15.29 -12.31 5.69
CA ASN A 281 -14.62 -13.59 5.52
C ASN A 281 -15.20 -14.31 4.29
N GLY A 282 -14.42 -14.45 3.22
CA GLY A 282 -14.86 -15.04 1.96
C GLY A 282 -15.12 -16.54 1.99
N THR A 283 -14.72 -17.24 3.05
CA THR A 283 -15.06 -18.66 3.23
C THR A 283 -16.45 -18.83 3.83
N THR A 284 -16.85 -17.94 4.74
CA THR A 284 -18.14 -18.02 5.45
C THR A 284 -19.19 -17.07 4.88
N ASN A 285 -18.78 -16.13 4.02
CA ASN A 285 -19.61 -15.05 3.49
C ASN A 285 -20.31 -14.24 4.61
N LYS A 286 -19.57 -13.93 5.68
CA LYS A 286 -20.04 -13.14 6.80
C LYS A 286 -19.13 -11.97 7.08
N VAL A 287 -19.71 -10.83 7.48
CA VAL A 287 -18.95 -9.71 8.06
C VAL A 287 -18.36 -10.20 9.39
N ILE A 288 -17.05 -10.00 9.55
CA ILE A 288 -16.28 -10.37 10.75
C ILE A 288 -15.81 -9.17 11.54
N GLU A 289 -15.71 -8.00 10.90
CA GLU A 289 -15.27 -6.75 11.52
C GLU A 289 -15.86 -5.55 10.77
N ASN A 290 -16.08 -4.45 11.48
CA ASN A 290 -16.37 -3.13 10.89
C ASN A 290 -15.34 -2.13 11.44
N ILE A 291 -14.51 -1.60 10.54
CA ILE A 291 -13.43 -0.69 10.86
C ILE A 291 -13.93 0.75 10.67
N SER A 292 -13.97 1.54 11.74
CA SER A 292 -14.28 2.98 11.62
C SER A 292 -13.07 3.73 11.04
N LEU A 293 -13.33 4.59 10.04
CA LEU A 293 -12.33 5.50 9.46
C LEU A 293 -12.33 6.87 10.18
N GLU A 294 -13.34 7.17 10.99
CA GLU A 294 -13.48 8.45 11.69
C GLU A 294 -12.25 8.83 12.53
N PRO A 295 -11.58 7.92 13.27
CA PRO A 295 -10.38 8.29 14.02
C PRO A 295 -9.27 8.87 13.12
N ALA A 296 -9.04 8.28 11.94
CA ALA A 296 -8.06 8.77 10.98
C ALA A 296 -8.50 10.08 10.30
N ILE A 297 -9.78 10.21 10.01
CA ILE A 297 -10.36 11.42 9.41
C ILE A 297 -10.22 12.59 10.38
N ILE A 298 -10.59 12.42 11.65
CA ILE A 298 -10.45 13.45 12.69
C ILE A 298 -8.98 13.81 12.90
N ALA A 299 -8.11 12.82 13.03
CA ALA A 299 -6.67 13.03 13.26
C ALA A 299 -5.98 13.73 12.08
N SER A 300 -6.53 13.64 10.86
CA SER A 300 -5.98 14.36 9.70
C SER A 300 -6.09 15.87 9.79
N GLY A 301 -7.01 16.41 10.60
CA GLY A 301 -7.29 17.84 10.71
C GLY A 301 -7.87 18.47 9.43
N VAL A 302 -8.09 17.67 8.39
CA VAL A 302 -8.60 18.13 7.09
C VAL A 302 -10.12 18.00 7.07
N ASN A 303 -10.81 19.11 6.88
CA ASN A 303 -12.24 19.12 6.65
C ASN A 303 -12.51 19.70 5.26
N ASN A 304 -12.80 18.84 4.29
CA ASN A 304 -13.11 19.26 2.93
C ASN A 304 -14.59 19.68 2.85
N PRO A 305 -14.91 20.97 2.65
CA PRO A 305 -16.30 21.47 2.68
C PRO A 305 -17.17 20.99 1.51
N PHE A 306 -16.60 20.30 0.51
CA PHE A 306 -17.37 19.82 -0.65
C PHE A 306 -18.19 18.53 -0.39
N ILE A 307 -18.19 18.00 0.84
CA ILE A 307 -18.73 16.66 1.13
C ILE A 307 -20.04 16.67 1.94
N ASP A 308 -20.56 17.83 2.29
CA ASP A 308 -21.92 17.93 2.90
C ASP A 308 -23.06 17.72 1.88
N ILE A 309 -22.75 17.28 0.65
CA ILE A 309 -23.77 16.92 -0.34
C ILE A 309 -24.12 15.44 -0.09
N PRO A 310 -25.39 15.11 0.19
CA PRO A 310 -25.80 13.73 0.39
C PRO A 310 -25.38 12.85 -0.79
N LEU A 311 -24.60 11.80 -0.52
CA LEU A 311 -24.06 10.87 -1.52
C LEU A 311 -25.15 10.27 -2.43
N LYS A 312 -26.35 10.06 -1.89
CA LYS A 312 -27.51 9.58 -2.66
C LYS A 312 -27.91 10.51 -3.82
N VAL A 313 -27.55 11.79 -3.75
CA VAL A 313 -27.83 12.79 -4.81
C VAL A 313 -26.68 12.87 -5.82
N THR A 314 -25.47 12.54 -5.41
CA THR A 314 -24.24 12.68 -6.21
C THR A 314 -23.73 11.38 -6.85
N PHE A 315 -24.36 10.25 -6.51
CA PHE A 315 -24.07 8.99 -7.19
C PHE A 315 -24.37 9.07 -8.70
N PRO A 316 -23.50 8.64 -9.59
CA PRO A 316 -22.30 7.84 -9.40
C PRO A 316 -20.97 8.64 -9.36
N LEU A 317 -20.96 9.88 -8.93
CA LEU A 317 -19.83 10.80 -9.05
C LEU A 317 -18.80 10.69 -7.89
N ILE A 318 -19.19 10.12 -6.77
CA ILE A 318 -18.35 9.95 -5.61
C ILE A 318 -18.15 8.44 -5.43
N ALA A 319 -17.00 7.94 -5.81
CA ALA A 319 -16.58 6.58 -5.51
C ALA A 319 -15.21 6.65 -4.85
N SER A 320 -15.09 6.12 -3.66
CA SER A 320 -13.79 5.68 -3.15
C SER A 320 -13.50 4.29 -3.68
N LYS A 321 -12.27 4.00 -3.99
CA LYS A 321 -11.81 2.65 -4.32
C LYS A 321 -10.81 2.18 -3.29
N LEU A 322 -10.65 0.87 -3.23
CA LEU A 322 -9.65 0.22 -2.38
C LEU A 322 -8.76 -0.65 -3.25
N THR A 323 -7.51 -0.79 -2.83
CA THR A 323 -6.63 -1.84 -3.35
C THR A 323 -5.95 -2.56 -2.21
N VAL A 324 -5.62 -3.82 -2.41
CA VAL A 324 -4.93 -4.66 -1.42
C VAL A 324 -3.57 -5.05 -1.94
N ASP A 325 -2.53 -4.84 -1.13
CA ASP A 325 -1.23 -5.46 -1.36
C ASP A 325 -1.22 -6.87 -0.74
N PRO A 326 -1.32 -7.92 -1.52
CA PRO A 326 -1.33 -9.28 -0.99
C PRO A 326 0.04 -9.69 -0.41
N THR A 327 1.10 -8.92 -0.66
CA THR A 327 2.46 -9.18 -0.17
C THR A 327 2.62 -8.71 1.28
N THR A 328 2.19 -7.48 1.55
CA THR A 328 2.24 -6.87 2.89
C THR A 328 0.99 -7.13 3.71
N ASN A 329 -0.11 -7.52 3.06
CA ASN A 329 -1.44 -7.63 3.63
C ASN A 329 -2.04 -6.27 4.05
N PHE A 330 -1.58 -5.17 3.43
CA PHE A 330 -2.15 -3.85 3.66
C PHE A 330 -3.26 -3.57 2.64
N THR A 331 -4.31 -2.88 3.12
CA THR A 331 -5.39 -2.35 2.29
C THR A 331 -5.28 -0.83 2.28
N TYR A 332 -5.32 -0.25 1.09
CA TYR A 332 -5.25 1.18 0.87
C TYR A 332 -6.60 1.69 0.39
N VAL A 333 -7.14 2.69 1.06
CA VAL A 333 -8.47 3.26 0.83
C VAL A 333 -8.31 4.72 0.44
N THR A 334 -8.84 5.12 -0.72
CA THR A 334 -8.94 6.54 -1.05
C THR A 334 -9.99 7.20 -0.17
N ASN A 335 -9.69 8.39 0.35
CA ASN A 335 -10.64 9.15 1.14
C ASN A 335 -10.76 10.58 0.61
N THR A 336 -11.91 10.88 0.02
CA THR A 336 -12.20 12.17 -0.61
C THR A 336 -12.35 13.31 0.40
N ARG A 337 -12.75 13.02 1.65
CA ARG A 337 -12.89 14.02 2.72
C ARG A 337 -11.54 14.58 3.15
N THR A 338 -10.50 13.77 3.11
CA THR A 338 -9.17 14.12 3.59
C THR A 338 -8.16 14.38 2.47
N ASN A 339 -8.57 14.19 1.21
CA ASN A 339 -7.69 14.27 0.04
C ASN A 339 -6.46 13.34 0.17
N GLY A 340 -6.66 12.13 0.64
CA GLY A 340 -5.56 11.22 0.88
C GLY A 340 -5.93 9.75 0.97
N ILE A 341 -4.96 8.96 1.40
CA ILE A 341 -5.05 7.50 1.46
C ILE A 341 -4.96 7.05 2.93
N ILE A 342 -5.93 6.26 3.35
CA ILE A 342 -5.94 5.58 4.65
C ILE A 342 -5.39 4.17 4.45
N THR A 343 -4.53 3.73 5.36
CA THR A 343 -3.93 2.39 5.34
C THR A 343 -4.52 1.52 6.45
N ILE A 344 -4.91 0.30 6.10
CA ILE A 344 -5.43 -0.71 7.02
C ILE A 344 -4.48 -1.91 7.03
N ASP A 345 -4.07 -2.37 8.21
CA ASP A 345 -3.35 -3.63 8.36
C ASP A 345 -4.35 -4.80 8.36
N GLY A 346 -4.32 -5.60 7.30
CA GLY A 346 -5.21 -6.75 7.16
C GLY A 346 -4.93 -7.93 8.10
N LYS A 347 -3.86 -7.87 8.90
CA LYS A 347 -3.60 -8.84 9.97
C LYS A 347 -4.41 -8.51 11.22
N THR A 348 -4.49 -7.23 11.56
CA THR A 348 -5.14 -6.74 12.78
C THR A 348 -6.50 -6.11 12.52
N ASP A 349 -6.86 -5.86 11.26
CA ASP A 349 -8.04 -5.13 10.79
C ASP A 349 -8.16 -3.74 11.46
N LYS A 350 -7.03 -3.03 11.56
CA LYS A 350 -6.96 -1.68 12.16
C LYS A 350 -6.39 -0.67 11.17
N VAL A 351 -6.87 0.56 11.27
CA VAL A 351 -6.22 1.70 10.61
C VAL A 351 -4.85 1.92 11.24
N ILE A 352 -3.83 2.01 10.40
CA ILE A 352 -2.43 2.14 10.83
C ILE A 352 -1.75 3.37 10.23
N THR A 353 -0.70 3.79 10.90
CA THR A 353 0.27 4.78 10.43
C THR A 353 1.69 4.24 10.61
N LYS A 354 2.70 5.01 10.21
CA LYS A 354 4.12 4.63 10.38
C LYS A 354 4.86 5.64 11.23
N ILE A 355 5.74 5.11 12.09
CA ILE A 355 6.79 5.87 12.75
C ILE A 355 8.10 5.59 12.02
N PHE A 356 8.74 6.63 11.49
CA PHE A 356 10.07 6.57 10.89
C PHE A 356 11.12 6.91 11.93
N ILE A 357 12.23 6.18 11.95
CA ILE A 357 13.30 6.39 12.94
C ILE A 357 14.50 7.04 12.27
N GLU A 358 14.91 8.15 12.83
CA GLU A 358 16.21 8.75 12.56
C GLU A 358 17.13 8.58 13.76
N ILE A 359 18.41 8.34 13.52
CA ILE A 359 19.45 8.19 14.53
C ILE A 359 20.54 9.20 14.24
N ASN A 360 20.86 10.02 15.22
CA ASN A 360 21.87 11.06 15.10
C ASN A 360 22.95 10.90 16.19
N PRO A 361 24.23 10.67 15.85
CA PRO A 361 24.71 10.33 14.51
C PRO A 361 24.23 8.93 14.02
N PRO A 362 24.21 8.66 12.71
CA PRO A 362 23.52 7.49 12.14
C PRO A 362 23.95 6.10 12.62
N ASN A 363 25.13 5.99 13.21
CA ASN A 363 25.70 4.74 13.70
C ASN A 363 25.85 4.73 15.23
N ALA A 364 25.10 5.55 15.94
CA ALA A 364 25.25 5.74 17.40
C ALA A 364 24.41 4.77 18.23
N GLY A 365 23.52 4.00 17.60
CA GLY A 365 22.64 3.08 18.31
C GLY A 365 21.49 2.58 17.45
N SER A 366 20.46 2.09 18.12
CA SER A 366 19.18 1.65 17.54
C SER A 366 18.03 2.16 18.40
N VAL A 367 16.80 2.02 17.88
CA VAL A 367 15.58 2.36 18.61
C VAL A 367 14.69 1.12 18.68
N LYS A 368 14.22 0.76 19.84
CA LYS A 368 13.20 -0.27 20.03
C LYS A 368 11.86 0.41 20.25
N CYS A 369 10.93 0.31 19.27
CA CYS A 369 9.56 0.75 19.44
C CYS A 369 8.64 -0.46 19.59
N ASN A 370 7.93 -0.53 20.71
CA ASN A 370 7.22 -1.72 21.17
C ASN A 370 8.21 -2.92 21.16
N ASP A 371 7.99 -3.93 20.32
CA ASP A 371 8.87 -5.11 20.25
C ASP A 371 9.78 -5.13 19.01
N VAL A 372 9.81 -4.03 18.23
CA VAL A 372 10.58 -3.94 16.98
C VAL A 372 11.82 -3.08 17.20
N ILE A 373 13.00 -3.61 16.88
CA ILE A 373 14.26 -2.87 16.90
C ILE A 373 14.51 -2.31 15.50
N LEU A 374 14.75 -1.00 15.43
CA LEU A 374 14.85 -0.22 14.21
C LEU A 374 16.19 0.52 14.16
N GLY A 375 16.83 0.51 13.00
CA GLY A 375 18.00 1.31 12.67
C GLY A 375 17.63 2.65 12.04
N ALA A 376 18.64 3.45 11.71
CA ALA A 376 18.47 4.73 11.04
C ALA A 376 17.77 4.57 9.67
N GLY A 377 16.71 5.34 9.45
CA GLY A 377 15.91 5.31 8.22
C GLY A 377 14.94 4.12 8.12
N GLU A 378 14.79 3.33 9.16
CA GLU A 378 13.77 2.27 9.24
C GLU A 378 12.46 2.81 9.82
N SER A 379 11.38 2.06 9.66
CA SER A 379 10.06 2.41 10.18
C SER A 379 9.29 1.20 10.71
N THR A 380 8.36 1.46 11.61
CA THR A 380 7.39 0.46 12.09
C THR A 380 5.96 0.99 11.94
N THR A 381 5.00 0.07 11.82
CA THR A 381 3.58 0.40 11.77
C THR A 381 2.97 0.36 13.16
N VAL A 382 2.10 1.31 13.44
CA VAL A 382 1.34 1.39 14.69
C VAL A 382 -0.12 1.74 14.38
N PRO A 383 -1.10 1.27 15.19
CA PRO A 383 -2.48 1.73 15.05
C PRO A 383 -2.59 3.25 15.25
N VAL A 384 -3.46 3.89 14.50
CA VAL A 384 -3.77 5.32 14.68
C VAL A 384 -4.43 5.53 16.04
N ILE A 385 -4.09 6.65 16.70
CA ILE A 385 -4.52 6.97 18.07
C ILE A 385 -4.14 5.84 19.03
N SER A 386 -2.87 5.46 19.02
CA SER A 386 -2.32 4.47 19.94
C SER A 386 -1.02 4.95 20.55
N ASN A 387 -0.65 4.33 21.65
CA ASN A 387 0.62 4.60 22.32
C ASN A 387 1.70 3.66 21.77
N ALA A 388 2.82 4.25 21.35
CA ALA A 388 4.04 3.54 20.98
C ALA A 388 5.12 3.79 22.05
N ARG A 389 5.56 2.76 22.73
CA ARG A 389 6.66 2.84 23.69
C ARG A 389 7.98 2.65 22.95
N CYS A 390 8.80 3.70 22.90
CA CYS A 390 10.08 3.69 22.22
C CYS A 390 11.24 3.84 23.22
N GLU A 391 12.31 3.08 23.00
CA GLU A 391 13.53 3.07 23.80
C GLU A 391 14.73 3.22 22.87
N ALA A 392 15.54 4.24 23.10
CA ALA A 392 16.80 4.42 22.41
C ALA A 392 17.87 3.54 23.06
N ILE A 393 18.54 2.73 22.25
CA ILE A 393 19.57 1.78 22.67
C ILE A 393 20.90 2.25 22.11
N PRO A 394 21.78 2.85 22.96
CA PRO A 394 23.07 3.33 22.50
C PRO A 394 24.02 2.18 22.14
N ASP A 395 24.80 2.36 21.08
CA ASP A 395 25.94 1.51 20.78
C ASP A 395 27.13 1.87 21.69
N ARG A 396 28.12 0.96 21.72
CA ARG A 396 29.31 1.14 22.55
C ARG A 396 30.05 2.45 22.21
N GLY A 397 30.25 3.29 23.20
CA GLY A 397 30.89 4.61 23.05
C GLY A 397 29.92 5.76 22.86
N TYR A 398 28.63 5.50 22.95
CA TYR A 398 27.59 6.52 22.93
C TYR A 398 26.69 6.39 24.14
N ASP A 399 26.09 7.52 24.51
CA ASP A 399 25.02 7.63 25.50
C ASP A 399 23.81 8.25 24.82
N PHE A 400 22.60 7.88 25.26
CA PHE A 400 21.40 8.57 24.80
C PHE A 400 21.40 10.02 25.26
N GLY A 401 21.10 10.94 24.36
CA GLY A 401 21.00 12.35 24.64
C GLY A 401 19.57 12.82 24.89
N HIS A 402 18.79 12.81 23.81
CA HIS A 402 17.39 13.20 23.85
C HIS A 402 16.65 12.74 22.58
N TRP A 403 15.33 12.70 22.64
CA TRP A 403 14.46 12.59 21.47
C TRP A 403 14.20 13.97 20.88
N SER A 404 14.39 14.14 19.57
CA SER A 404 13.89 15.31 18.83
C SER A 404 12.50 15.00 18.30
N VAL A 405 11.52 15.59 18.94
CA VAL A 405 10.10 15.63 18.59
C VAL A 405 9.60 17.01 18.95
N THR A 406 8.33 17.33 18.76
CA THR A 406 7.73 18.65 19.04
C THR A 406 8.15 19.26 20.38
N ASN A 407 8.44 18.42 21.39
CA ASN A 407 9.00 18.82 22.68
C ASN A 407 10.16 17.87 23.03
N ASN A 408 11.39 18.30 22.85
CA ASN A 408 12.59 17.51 23.19
C ASN A 408 12.49 16.89 24.59
N THR A 409 12.74 15.59 24.71
CA THR A 409 12.75 14.87 26.00
C THR A 409 13.98 14.00 26.15
N ASN A 410 14.50 13.94 27.38
CA ASN A 410 15.62 13.06 27.76
C ASN A 410 15.13 11.74 28.38
N GLN A 411 13.82 11.59 28.55
CA GLN A 411 13.25 10.36 29.09
C GLN A 411 13.47 9.21 28.11
N ASN A 412 13.98 8.09 28.60
CA ASN A 412 14.24 6.89 27.83
C ASN A 412 14.02 5.66 28.73
N PRO A 413 13.04 4.82 28.47
CA PRO A 413 12.09 4.86 27.35
C PRO A 413 11.05 5.99 27.45
N VAL A 414 10.35 6.26 26.34
CA VAL A 414 9.29 7.26 26.24
C VAL A 414 8.07 6.65 25.56
N VAL A 415 6.88 7.16 25.91
CA VAL A 415 5.63 6.78 25.24
C VAL A 415 5.19 7.92 24.34
N PHE A 416 5.02 7.60 23.05
CA PHE A 416 4.47 8.50 22.04
C PHE A 416 3.00 8.15 21.79
N ASN A 417 2.10 9.12 21.92
CA ASN A 417 0.75 8.99 21.41
C ASN A 417 0.75 9.34 19.92
N VAL A 418 0.61 8.33 19.08
CA VAL A 418 0.81 8.43 17.64
C VAL A 418 -0.52 8.67 16.96
N THR A 419 -0.67 9.82 16.31
CA THR A 419 -1.87 10.17 15.55
C THR A 419 -1.67 10.05 14.04
N GLY A 420 -0.42 10.05 13.57
CA GLY A 420 -0.13 10.02 12.14
C GLY A 420 1.28 9.56 11.77
N TYR A 421 1.68 9.84 10.53
CA TYR A 421 3.01 9.55 10.00
C TYR A 421 4.04 10.49 10.65
N GLU A 422 4.95 9.95 11.43
CA GLU A 422 5.95 10.73 12.19
C GLU A 422 7.37 10.25 11.95
N THR A 423 8.30 11.20 12.02
CA THR A 423 9.73 10.91 12.13
C THR A 423 10.20 11.25 13.54
N ILE A 424 10.74 10.27 14.24
CA ILE A 424 11.27 10.41 15.59
C ILE A 424 12.78 10.28 15.50
N THR A 425 13.52 11.31 15.97
CA THR A 425 14.98 11.30 15.97
C THR A 425 15.50 10.96 17.35
N ALA A 426 16.25 9.87 17.48
CA ALA A 426 17.03 9.57 18.67
C ALA A 426 18.42 10.21 18.54
N ASN A 427 18.71 11.19 19.40
CA ASN A 427 20.01 11.86 19.44
C ASN A 427 20.90 11.20 20.49
N PHE A 428 22.08 10.76 20.06
CA PHE A 428 23.10 10.19 20.91
C PHE A 428 24.30 11.15 21.00
N LYS A 429 25.01 11.10 22.12
CA LYS A 429 26.25 11.84 22.35
C LYS A 429 27.38 10.86 22.63
N GLY A 430 28.59 11.21 22.24
CA GLY A 430 29.77 10.42 22.60
C GLY A 430 29.88 10.23 24.10
N ALA A 431 30.00 9.01 24.59
CA ALA A 431 30.28 8.73 25.99
C ALA A 431 31.64 9.32 26.35
N ILE A 432 31.71 10.03 27.46
CA ILE A 432 33.00 10.54 27.99
C ILE A 432 33.79 9.33 28.45
N LEU A 433 34.62 8.80 27.56
CA LEU A 433 35.61 7.77 27.93
C LEU A 433 36.62 8.44 28.85
N THR A 434 36.62 8.07 30.11
CA THR A 434 37.70 8.46 31.01
C THR A 434 39.04 7.99 30.42
N GLU A 435 40.10 8.82 30.47
CA GLU A 435 41.38 8.65 29.76
C GLU A 435 42.10 7.30 29.93
N THR A 436 41.63 6.44 30.82
CA THR A 436 42.16 5.10 31.04
C THR A 436 41.89 4.10 29.90
N PHE A 437 40.97 4.41 28.96
CA PHE A 437 40.63 3.48 27.84
C PHE A 437 41.35 3.79 26.52
N ILE A 438 41.97 4.94 26.38
CA ILE A 438 42.62 5.38 25.12
C ILE A 438 43.86 4.54 24.80
N VAL A 439 44.49 3.94 25.76
CA VAL A 439 45.72 3.11 25.56
C VAL A 439 45.43 1.69 25.05
N LEU A 440 44.21 1.18 25.23
CA LEU A 440 43.81 -0.15 24.74
C LEU A 440 43.19 -0.15 23.30
N ALA A 441 42.79 0.99 22.81
CA ALA A 441 42.12 1.12 21.51
C ALA A 441 43.06 0.93 20.30
N SER A 442 44.35 1.15 20.48
CA SER A 442 45.34 1.04 19.38
C SER A 442 45.70 -0.42 18.99
N VAL A 443 45.28 -1.43 19.76
CA VAL A 443 45.59 -2.85 19.48
C VAL A 443 44.43 -3.56 18.77
N VAL A 444 43.20 -2.99 18.72
CA VAL A 444 41.99 -3.67 18.23
C VAL A 444 41.56 -3.25 16.82
N ILE A 445 42.20 -2.23 16.22
CA ILE A 445 41.84 -1.73 14.86
C ILE A 445 42.08 -2.81 13.75
N GLY A 446 42.77 -3.89 14.03
CA GLY A 446 43.04 -4.98 13.07
C GLY A 446 41.88 -5.95 12.83
N LEU A 447 40.81 -5.94 13.60
CA LEU A 447 39.75 -6.96 13.55
C LEU A 447 38.37 -6.47 13.01
N VAL A 448 38.21 -5.21 12.68
CA VAL A 448 36.88 -4.62 12.35
C VAL A 448 36.51 -4.72 10.87
N SER A 449 37.40 -5.19 9.97
CA SER A 449 37.08 -5.31 8.54
C SER A 449 36.15 -6.47 8.18
N THR A 450 35.82 -7.36 9.11
CA THR A 450 34.99 -8.55 8.83
C THR A 450 33.51 -8.42 9.22
N ILE A 451 33.14 -7.41 10.00
CA ILE A 451 31.75 -7.27 10.52
C ILE A 451 30.90 -6.35 9.62
N GLY A 452 31.49 -5.44 8.86
CA GLY A 452 30.76 -4.58 7.90
C GLY A 452 30.05 -5.35 6.77
N GLY A 453 30.51 -6.56 6.47
CA GLY A 453 29.91 -7.42 5.45
C GLY A 453 28.59 -8.09 5.88
N TRP A 454 28.28 -8.13 7.18
CA TRP A 454 27.08 -8.83 7.68
C TRP A 454 25.82 -7.95 7.60
N PHE A 455 25.91 -6.67 7.87
CA PHE A 455 24.78 -5.74 7.79
C PHE A 455 24.34 -5.45 6.34
N TYR A 456 25.30 -5.41 5.40
CA TYR A 456 24.97 -5.29 3.97
C TYR A 456 24.16 -6.50 3.45
N ARG A 457 24.38 -7.68 4.02
CA ARG A 457 23.66 -8.92 3.68
C ARG A 457 22.19 -8.94 4.12
N GLN A 458 21.79 -8.19 5.13
CA GLN A 458 20.40 -8.22 5.64
C GLN A 458 19.46 -7.38 4.79
N LYS A 459 19.90 -6.20 4.29
CA LYS A 459 19.11 -5.34 3.39
C LYS A 459 18.89 -5.99 2.02
N SER A 460 19.86 -6.77 1.54
CA SER A 460 19.75 -7.55 0.31
C SER A 460 18.81 -8.76 0.45
N ARG A 461 18.64 -9.33 1.65
CA ARG A 461 17.76 -10.48 1.89
C ARG A 461 16.27 -10.16 1.73
N LEU A 462 15.80 -8.98 2.13
CA LEU A 462 14.41 -8.55 1.99
C LEU A 462 14.05 -8.30 0.53
N SER A 463 14.91 -7.61 -0.23
CA SER A 463 14.75 -7.41 -1.67
C SER A 463 14.77 -8.75 -2.42
N PHE A 464 15.68 -9.64 -2.06
CA PHE A 464 15.79 -10.97 -2.64
C PHE A 464 14.53 -11.83 -2.41
N LYS A 465 14.03 -11.91 -1.17
CA LYS A 465 12.82 -12.67 -0.82
C LYS A 465 11.59 -12.18 -1.58
N ARG A 466 11.48 -10.86 -1.76
CA ARG A 466 10.39 -10.22 -2.51
C ARG A 466 10.42 -10.57 -3.99
N ASN A 467 11.58 -10.48 -4.64
CA ASN A 467 11.73 -10.86 -6.05
C ASN A 467 11.46 -12.34 -6.28
N LEU A 468 11.84 -13.20 -5.35
CA LEU A 468 11.54 -14.64 -5.41
C LEU A 468 10.01 -14.90 -5.39
N THR A 469 9.28 -14.23 -4.49
CA THR A 469 7.81 -14.35 -4.40
C THR A 469 7.12 -13.90 -5.69
N ASN A 470 7.62 -12.82 -6.32
CA ASN A 470 7.06 -12.30 -7.57
C ASN A 470 7.27 -13.28 -8.74
N ILE A 471 8.44 -13.90 -8.84
CA ILE A 471 8.73 -14.91 -9.86
C ILE A 471 7.79 -16.13 -9.72
N ASP A 472 7.62 -16.61 -8.49
CA ASP A 472 6.76 -17.75 -8.21
C ASP A 472 5.30 -17.45 -8.51
N TYR A 473 4.82 -16.26 -8.12
CA TYR A 473 3.46 -15.78 -8.41
C TYR A 473 3.19 -15.69 -9.92
N THR A 474 4.12 -15.12 -10.68
CA THR A 474 3.99 -15.01 -12.15
C THR A 474 3.88 -16.38 -12.81
N TYR A 475 4.70 -17.33 -12.38
CA TYR A 475 4.66 -18.69 -12.90
C TYR A 475 3.33 -19.39 -12.58
N GLU A 476 2.85 -19.31 -11.33
CA GLU A 476 1.57 -19.94 -10.93
C GLU A 476 0.37 -19.35 -11.65
N MET A 477 0.36 -18.05 -11.88
CA MET A 477 -0.77 -17.35 -12.52
C MET A 477 -0.87 -17.60 -14.02
N LEU A 478 0.24 -17.66 -14.73
CA LEU A 478 0.25 -17.66 -16.19
C LEU A 478 0.56 -19.03 -16.83
N SER A 479 1.24 -19.93 -16.13
CA SER A 479 1.76 -21.18 -16.72
C SER A 479 0.68 -22.14 -17.23
N LYS A 480 -0.53 -22.07 -16.67
CA LYS A 480 -1.63 -23.00 -17.02
C LYS A 480 -2.44 -22.57 -18.23
N ASN A 481 -2.49 -21.29 -18.55
CA ASN A 481 -3.46 -20.72 -19.49
C ASN A 481 -2.85 -20.05 -20.73
N ASN A 482 -1.63 -19.57 -20.66
CA ASN A 482 -0.95 -18.92 -21.79
C ASN A 482 0.56 -19.06 -21.67
N LYS A 483 1.09 -20.13 -22.27
CA LYS A 483 2.51 -20.48 -22.20
C LYS A 483 3.43 -19.41 -22.79
N GLU A 484 3.06 -18.85 -23.93
CA GLU A 484 3.87 -17.87 -24.65
C GLU A 484 3.97 -16.55 -23.86
N GLU A 485 2.84 -16.12 -23.29
CA GLU A 485 2.81 -14.94 -22.43
C GLU A 485 3.56 -15.17 -21.11
N CYS A 486 3.47 -16.37 -20.52
CA CYS A 486 4.23 -16.72 -19.32
C CYS A 486 5.74 -16.62 -19.56
N ILE A 487 6.24 -17.14 -20.67
CA ILE A 487 7.66 -17.06 -21.04
C ILE A 487 8.08 -15.60 -21.22
N LYS A 488 7.32 -14.82 -21.98
CA LYS A 488 7.58 -13.39 -22.22
C LYS A 488 7.65 -12.58 -20.93
N GLN A 489 6.78 -12.85 -19.99
CA GLN A 489 6.75 -12.20 -18.68
C GLN A 489 7.94 -12.59 -17.82
N LEU A 490 8.30 -13.87 -17.77
CA LEU A 490 9.48 -14.35 -17.04
C LEU A 490 10.79 -13.78 -17.61
N GLU A 491 10.91 -13.64 -18.93
CA GLU A 491 12.04 -12.98 -19.59
C GLU A 491 12.09 -11.48 -19.28
N GLN A 492 10.93 -10.81 -19.15
CA GLN A 492 10.90 -9.41 -18.74
C GLN A 492 11.40 -9.26 -17.29
N ILE A 493 10.94 -10.11 -16.37
CA ILE A 493 11.43 -10.12 -14.99
C ILE A 493 12.95 -10.33 -14.95
N GLN A 494 13.50 -11.18 -15.80
CA GLN A 494 14.95 -11.41 -15.89
C GLN A 494 15.72 -10.14 -16.30
N ARG A 495 15.18 -9.37 -17.24
CA ARG A 495 15.77 -8.06 -17.60
C ARG A 495 15.75 -7.08 -16.43
N ASP A 496 14.67 -7.05 -15.68
CA ASP A 496 14.52 -6.16 -14.54
C ASP A 496 15.44 -6.53 -13.37
N LEU A 497 15.68 -7.83 -13.13
CA LEU A 497 16.64 -8.31 -12.14
C LEU A 497 18.07 -7.89 -12.48
N ASN A 498 18.45 -7.94 -13.76
CA ASN A 498 19.75 -7.46 -14.23
C ASN A 498 19.91 -5.94 -14.00
N PHE A 499 18.82 -5.17 -14.16
CA PHE A 499 18.82 -3.74 -13.84
C PHE A 499 18.99 -3.51 -12.34
N LEU A 500 18.26 -4.26 -11.48
CA LEU A 500 18.38 -4.18 -10.01
C LEU A 500 19.79 -4.53 -9.54
N HIS A 501 20.41 -5.54 -10.14
CA HIS A 501 21.79 -5.90 -9.85
C HIS A 501 22.78 -4.77 -10.17
N ARG A 502 22.66 -4.16 -11.37
CA ARG A 502 23.47 -2.98 -11.76
C ARG A 502 23.29 -1.76 -10.84
N LYS A 503 22.13 -1.65 -10.17
CA LYS A 503 21.83 -0.62 -9.16
C LYS A 503 22.26 -1.01 -7.75
N GLY A 504 22.92 -2.16 -7.57
CA GLY A 504 23.38 -2.67 -6.26
C GLY A 504 22.24 -3.06 -5.29
N LYS A 505 21.02 -3.27 -5.80
CA LYS A 505 19.86 -3.68 -4.99
C LYS A 505 19.85 -5.19 -4.69
N ILE A 506 20.46 -6.00 -5.54
CA ILE A 506 20.71 -7.43 -5.34
C ILE A 506 22.18 -7.73 -5.68
N ASN A 507 22.78 -8.73 -5.01
CA ASN A 507 24.16 -9.13 -5.28
C ASN A 507 24.21 -10.25 -6.34
N GLU A 508 25.42 -10.59 -6.80
CA GLU A 508 25.67 -11.59 -7.85
C GLU A 508 25.04 -12.95 -7.52
N SER A 509 25.27 -13.48 -6.31
CA SER A 509 24.73 -14.77 -5.89
C SER A 509 23.19 -14.79 -5.83
N GLN A 510 22.58 -13.64 -5.52
CA GLN A 510 21.13 -13.50 -5.51
C GLN A 510 20.57 -13.41 -6.94
N LEU A 511 21.26 -12.70 -7.83
CA LEU A 511 20.89 -12.65 -9.24
C LEU A 511 20.96 -14.04 -9.86
N GLU A 512 22.06 -14.75 -9.70
CA GLU A 512 22.27 -16.11 -10.23
C GLU A 512 21.18 -17.09 -9.76
N PHE A 513 20.83 -17.04 -8.46
CA PHE A 513 19.76 -17.88 -7.91
C PHE A 513 18.39 -17.57 -8.55
N LEU A 514 18.04 -16.28 -8.72
CA LEU A 514 16.76 -15.86 -9.30
C LEU A 514 16.70 -16.18 -10.79
N GLU A 515 17.77 -16.01 -11.54
CA GLU A 515 17.88 -16.39 -12.94
C GLU A 515 17.74 -17.90 -13.14
N LYS A 516 18.40 -18.69 -12.30
CA LYS A 516 18.26 -20.17 -12.32
C LYS A 516 16.82 -20.60 -12.09
N ARG A 517 16.10 -19.92 -11.20
CA ARG A 517 14.68 -20.20 -10.94
C ARG A 517 13.79 -19.82 -12.13
N ILE A 518 13.99 -18.66 -12.75
CA ILE A 518 13.28 -18.24 -13.96
C ILE A 518 13.52 -19.24 -15.09
N ASN A 519 14.76 -19.59 -15.35
CA ASN A 519 15.12 -20.56 -16.39
C ASN A 519 14.50 -21.95 -16.16
N SER A 520 14.40 -22.38 -14.88
CA SER A 520 13.70 -23.60 -14.51
C SER A 520 12.20 -23.52 -14.84
N TYR A 521 11.55 -22.37 -14.61
CA TYR A 521 10.13 -22.18 -14.93
C TYR A 521 9.90 -22.11 -16.44
N ILE A 522 10.72 -21.38 -17.19
CA ILE A 522 10.67 -21.36 -18.65
C ILE A 522 10.81 -22.77 -19.24
N SER A 523 11.77 -23.55 -18.73
CA SER A 523 11.95 -24.93 -19.15
C SER A 523 10.72 -25.80 -18.88
N ARG A 524 10.09 -25.67 -17.71
CA ARG A 524 8.86 -26.41 -17.35
C ARG A 524 7.68 -26.00 -18.24
N VAL A 525 7.51 -24.70 -18.55
CA VAL A 525 6.46 -24.22 -19.45
C VAL A 525 6.66 -24.81 -20.85
N ASN A 526 7.90 -24.84 -21.35
CA ASN A 526 8.22 -25.41 -22.66
C ASN A 526 8.03 -26.94 -22.74
N THR A 527 8.23 -27.66 -21.62
CA THR A 527 8.12 -29.14 -21.58
C THR A 527 6.72 -29.63 -21.19
N SER A 528 5.85 -28.78 -20.66
CA SER A 528 4.45 -29.15 -20.37
C SER A 528 3.66 -29.28 -21.68
N LYS A 529 3.24 -30.51 -22.02
CA LYS A 529 2.40 -30.83 -23.17
C LYS A 529 0.95 -30.37 -23.01
#